data_bb30fe9b5dd1d3e9d80d9d2bc161dbd6
#
_entry.id   bb30fe9b5dd1d3e9d80d9d2bc161dbd6
#
_cell.length_a   1.000
_cell.length_b   1.000
_cell.length_c   1.000
_cell.angle_alpha   90.00
_cell.angle_beta   90.00
_cell.angle_gamma   90.00
#
_symmetry.space_group_name_H-M   'P 1'
#
loop_
_entity.id
_entity.type
_entity.pdbx_description
1 polymer ?
#
loop_
_entity_poly.entity_id
_entity_poly.type
_entity_poly.pdbx_seq_one_letter_code
_entity_poly.pdbx_strand_id
1 'polypeptide(L)'
;VYSCQAAEVSVSRKTGKIRVLNVVAAHDIGKAINKAMVLGQMYGGITQGMGMALMEEVTDDEGKISSLNFDSYKIPRSTDAPEITGIIVENSDPQSLTGAKGIGEPALEIIAPAIANAVFNATGIRCKKMPLRIDPKELS
;
A
#
# COMPACT_ATOMS: atom_id res chain seq x y z
N VAL A 1 -14.36 -1.47 -11.21
CA VAL A 1 -14.12 -1.29 -9.77
C VAL A 1 -13.66 0.12 -9.53
N TYR A 2 -14.23 0.80 -8.54
CA TYR A 2 -13.79 2.11 -8.07
C TYR A 2 -13.24 1.96 -6.66
N SER A 3 -12.16 2.69 -6.36
CA SER A 3 -11.55 2.63 -5.04
C SER A 3 -10.93 3.97 -4.66
N CYS A 4 -10.86 4.22 -3.34
CA CYS A 4 -10.21 5.37 -2.77
C CYS A 4 -9.46 4.93 -1.50
N GLN A 5 -8.21 5.37 -1.36
CA GLN A 5 -7.42 5.08 -0.16
C GLN A 5 -6.77 6.36 0.37
N ALA A 6 -6.74 6.48 1.68
CA ALA A 6 -6.04 7.53 2.39
C ALA A 6 -5.07 6.88 3.38
N ALA A 7 -3.86 7.44 3.48
CA ALA A 7 -2.83 6.97 4.40
C ALA A 7 -2.39 8.08 5.34
N GLU A 8 -2.15 7.71 6.60
CA GLU A 8 -1.45 8.54 7.58
C GLU A 8 -0.04 7.99 7.78
N VAL A 9 0.95 8.88 7.73
CA VAL A 9 2.36 8.49 7.86
C VAL A 9 3.08 9.34 8.92
N SER A 10 4.11 8.76 9.50
CA SER A 10 5.13 9.51 10.22
C SER A 10 6.46 9.41 9.48
N VAL A 11 7.20 10.52 9.45
CA VAL A 11 8.55 10.57 8.85
C VAL A 11 9.53 11.06 9.92
N SER A 12 10.55 10.25 10.20
CA SER A 12 11.58 10.60 11.17
C SER A 12 12.50 11.67 10.60
N ARG A 13 12.54 12.86 11.19
CA ARG A 13 13.48 13.92 10.78
C ARG A 13 14.95 13.50 10.92
N LYS A 14 15.25 12.61 11.88
CA LYS A 14 16.62 12.17 12.13
C LYS A 14 17.12 11.14 11.12
N THR A 15 16.24 10.29 10.60
CA THR A 15 16.64 9.12 9.81
C THR A 15 16.00 9.05 8.42
N GLY A 16 15.02 9.91 8.11
CA GLY A 16 14.21 9.83 6.89
C GLY A 16 13.25 8.62 6.87
N LYS A 17 13.23 7.80 7.92
CA LYS A 17 12.40 6.58 7.96
C LYS A 17 10.92 6.93 7.92
N ILE A 18 10.22 6.36 6.96
CA ILE A 18 8.77 6.45 6.78
C ILE A 18 8.10 5.28 7.51
N ARG A 19 7.03 5.56 8.24
CA ARG A 19 6.14 4.56 8.83
C ARG A 19 4.70 4.91 8.50
N VAL A 20 3.96 3.95 7.96
CA VAL A 20 2.50 4.07 7.80
C VAL A 20 1.86 3.77 9.14
N LEU A 21 0.98 4.66 9.60
CA LEU A 21 0.29 4.55 10.88
C LEU A 21 -1.11 3.99 10.70
N ASN A 22 -1.88 4.60 9.80
CA ASN A 22 -3.25 4.25 9.50
C ASN A 22 -3.51 4.25 7.99
N VAL A 23 -4.41 3.39 7.55
CA VAL A 23 -4.94 3.39 6.20
C VAL A 23 -6.47 3.26 6.28
N VAL A 24 -7.17 4.13 5.56
CA VAL A 24 -8.60 3.99 5.30
C VAL A 24 -8.78 3.68 3.83
N ALA A 25 -9.49 2.60 3.51
CA ALA A 25 -9.66 2.12 2.14
C ALA A 25 -11.13 1.82 1.86
N ALA A 26 -11.71 2.51 0.89
CA ALA A 26 -13.05 2.26 0.39
C ALA A 26 -12.99 1.62 -1.00
N HIS A 27 -13.64 0.48 -1.19
CA HIS A 27 -13.67 -0.25 -2.45
C HIS A 27 -15.08 -0.59 -2.85
N ASP A 28 -15.47 -0.22 -4.08
CA ASP A 28 -16.68 -0.68 -4.73
C ASP A 28 -16.45 -2.08 -5.30
N ILE A 29 -17.00 -3.07 -4.63
CA ILE A 29 -16.86 -4.49 -4.98
C ILE A 29 -18.16 -5.09 -5.53
N GLY A 30 -19.12 -4.25 -5.89
CA GLY A 30 -20.46 -4.71 -6.22
C GLY A 30 -21.12 -5.35 -5.00
N LYS A 31 -21.74 -6.51 -5.17
CA LYS A 31 -22.33 -7.25 -4.04
C LYS A 31 -21.25 -8.07 -3.33
N ALA A 32 -21.08 -7.87 -2.04
CA ALA A 32 -20.18 -8.66 -1.21
C ALA A 32 -20.74 -10.08 -1.00
N ILE A 33 -20.14 -11.09 -1.60
CA ILE A 33 -20.52 -12.50 -1.39
C ILE A 33 -20.11 -12.96 0.02
N ASN A 34 -18.92 -12.57 0.44
CA ASN A 34 -18.40 -12.82 1.80
C ASN A 34 -17.60 -11.61 2.28
N LYS A 35 -18.21 -10.82 3.17
CA LYS A 35 -17.59 -9.57 3.66
C LYS A 35 -16.27 -9.78 4.40
N ALA A 36 -16.13 -10.88 5.16
CA ALA A 36 -14.90 -11.18 5.88
C ALA A 36 -13.76 -11.48 4.92
N MET A 37 -14.00 -12.25 3.85
CA MET A 37 -12.99 -12.52 2.83
C MET A 37 -12.65 -11.28 2.00
N VAL A 38 -13.63 -10.41 1.71
CA VAL A 38 -13.38 -9.12 1.05
C VAL A 38 -12.42 -8.26 1.88
N LEU A 39 -12.71 -8.11 3.17
CA LEU A 39 -11.81 -7.36 4.08
C LEU A 39 -10.42 -8.00 4.15
N GLY A 40 -10.33 -9.33 4.17
CA GLY A 40 -9.06 -10.06 4.12
C GLY A 40 -8.25 -9.74 2.88
N GLN A 41 -8.89 -9.67 1.69
CA GLN A 41 -8.24 -9.26 0.44
C GLN A 41 -7.78 -7.80 0.50
N MET A 42 -8.60 -6.90 1.05
CA MET A 42 -8.22 -5.50 1.22
C MET A 42 -7.01 -5.34 2.13
N TYR A 43 -6.98 -6.00 3.29
CA TYR A 43 -5.88 -5.91 4.24
C TYR A 43 -4.58 -6.50 3.68
N GLY A 44 -4.68 -7.66 3.01
CA GLY A 44 -3.53 -8.31 2.36
C GLY A 44 -2.96 -7.46 1.21
N GLY A 45 -3.81 -6.97 0.32
CA GLY A 45 -3.40 -6.12 -0.81
C GLY A 45 -2.77 -4.80 -0.36
N ILE A 46 -3.36 -4.12 0.64
CA ILE A 46 -2.81 -2.89 1.21
C ILE A 46 -1.43 -3.14 1.82
N THR A 47 -1.28 -4.21 2.60
CA THR A 47 0.01 -4.56 3.22
C THR A 47 1.07 -4.87 2.17
N GLN A 48 0.71 -5.62 1.12
CA GLN A 48 1.60 -5.91 0.00
C GLN A 48 2.03 -4.64 -0.73
N GLY A 49 1.08 -3.77 -1.10
CA GLY A 49 1.42 -2.51 -1.79
C GLY A 49 2.21 -1.53 -0.92
N MET A 50 2.02 -1.56 0.40
CA MET A 50 2.89 -0.84 1.34
C MET A 50 4.33 -1.39 1.28
N GLY A 51 4.50 -2.71 1.19
CA GLY A 51 5.81 -3.34 0.98
C GLY A 51 6.50 -2.83 -0.27
N MET A 52 5.79 -2.83 -1.40
CA MET A 52 6.29 -2.28 -2.68
C MET A 52 6.64 -0.80 -2.57
N ALA A 53 5.85 -0.02 -1.84
CA ALA A 53 6.08 1.41 -1.68
C ALA A 53 7.32 1.74 -0.83
N LEU A 54 7.64 0.93 0.18
CA LEU A 54 8.60 1.30 1.23
C LEU A 54 9.80 0.37 1.38
N MET A 55 9.70 -0.90 0.96
CA MET A 55 10.66 -1.94 1.34
C MET A 55 11.23 -2.73 0.17
N GLU A 56 10.35 -3.17 -0.75
CA GLU A 56 10.68 -4.14 -1.78
C GLU A 56 11.51 -3.51 -2.89
N GLU A 57 12.68 -4.08 -3.14
CA GLU A 57 13.58 -3.64 -4.19
C GLU A 57 14.39 -4.85 -4.69
N VAL A 58 14.25 -5.15 -5.98
CA VAL A 58 15.16 -6.08 -6.65
C VAL A 58 16.41 -5.30 -7.05
N THR A 59 17.54 -5.67 -6.45
CA THR A 59 18.83 -5.05 -6.74
C THR A 59 19.64 -5.94 -7.67
N ASP A 60 20.26 -5.32 -8.64
CA ASP A 60 21.06 -5.96 -9.68
C ASP A 60 22.45 -5.31 -9.71
N ASP A 61 23.47 -6.13 -9.86
CA ASP A 61 24.86 -5.72 -10.01
C ASP A 61 25.42 -6.43 -11.26
N GLU A 62 25.64 -5.67 -12.31
CA GLU A 62 26.11 -6.15 -13.61
C GLU A 62 25.33 -7.37 -14.16
N GLY A 63 24.00 -7.34 -14.04
CA GLY A 63 23.11 -8.42 -14.48
C GLY A 63 22.95 -9.57 -13.48
N LYS A 64 23.54 -9.47 -12.27
CA LYS A 64 23.37 -10.45 -11.19
C LYS A 64 22.43 -9.91 -10.13
N ILE A 65 21.34 -10.60 -9.89
CA ILE A 65 20.41 -10.25 -8.82
C ILE A 65 21.08 -10.52 -7.48
N SER A 66 21.13 -9.52 -6.60
CA SER A 66 21.71 -9.62 -5.25
C SER A 66 20.66 -9.82 -4.16
N SER A 67 19.38 -9.52 -4.43
CA SER A 67 18.25 -9.76 -3.52
C SER A 67 17.68 -11.18 -3.66
N LEU A 68 18.45 -12.19 -3.21
CA LEU A 68 18.18 -13.61 -3.49
C LEU A 68 17.21 -14.28 -2.50
N ASN A 69 16.99 -13.69 -1.32
CA ASN A 69 16.18 -14.25 -0.26
C ASN A 69 15.64 -13.14 0.66
N PHE A 70 14.84 -13.49 1.67
CA PHE A 70 14.25 -12.51 2.60
C PHE A 70 15.25 -11.83 3.55
N ASP A 71 16.52 -12.20 3.55
CA ASP A 71 17.55 -11.42 4.24
C ASP A 71 17.92 -10.15 3.49
N SER A 72 17.81 -10.16 2.17
CA SER A 72 18.10 -9.02 1.28
C SER A 72 16.84 -8.44 0.63
N TYR A 73 15.90 -9.27 0.18
CA TYR A 73 14.59 -8.83 -0.30
C TYR A 73 13.61 -8.69 0.87
N LYS A 74 13.30 -7.46 1.24
CA LYS A 74 12.47 -7.17 2.43
C LYS A 74 11.00 -7.05 2.05
N ILE A 75 10.16 -7.80 2.76
CA ILE A 75 8.71 -7.68 2.73
C ILE A 75 8.18 -7.18 4.09
N PRO A 76 6.97 -6.63 4.18
CA PRO A 76 6.36 -6.25 5.45
C PRO A 76 6.22 -7.44 6.41
N ARG A 77 6.60 -7.24 7.66
CA ARG A 77 6.34 -8.16 8.76
C ARG A 77 5.06 -7.75 9.47
N SER A 78 4.51 -8.60 10.31
CA SER A 78 3.33 -8.29 11.13
C SER A 78 3.48 -7.01 11.97
N THR A 79 4.71 -6.70 12.40
CA THR A 79 5.03 -5.48 13.15
C THR A 79 5.10 -4.21 12.31
N ASP A 80 5.14 -4.35 11.00
CA ASP A 80 5.20 -3.23 10.05
C ASP A 80 3.80 -2.86 9.53
N ALA A 81 2.81 -3.76 9.70
CA ALA A 81 1.43 -3.53 9.27
C ALA A 81 0.81 -2.32 10.03
N PRO A 82 0.17 -1.39 9.29
CA PRO A 82 -0.56 -0.27 9.91
C PRO A 82 -1.91 -0.74 10.44
N GLU A 83 -2.62 0.14 11.15
CA GLU A 83 -4.05 -0.02 11.36
C GLU A 83 -4.78 0.21 10.04
N ILE A 84 -5.68 -0.71 9.64
CA ILE A 84 -6.40 -0.63 8.37
C ILE A 84 -7.90 -0.66 8.61
N THR A 85 -8.59 0.38 8.14
CA THR A 85 -10.05 0.45 8.11
C THR A 85 -10.54 0.20 6.69
N GLY A 86 -11.15 -0.97 6.45
CA GLY A 86 -11.77 -1.32 5.18
C GLY A 86 -13.24 -0.91 5.13
N ILE A 87 -13.62 -0.18 4.09
CA ILE A 87 -15.00 0.23 3.80
C ILE A 87 -15.45 -0.48 2.53
N ILE A 88 -16.44 -1.36 2.67
CA ILE A 88 -17.04 -2.08 1.56
C ILE A 88 -18.17 -1.20 0.97
N VAL A 89 -18.02 -0.81 -0.29
CA VAL A 89 -19.06 -0.13 -1.05
C VAL A 89 -19.73 -1.16 -1.95
N GLU A 90 -21.05 -1.31 -1.81
CA GLU A 90 -21.83 -2.28 -2.59
C GLU A 90 -22.67 -1.54 -3.65
N ASN A 91 -22.11 -1.42 -4.86
CA ASN A 91 -22.81 -0.94 -6.04
C ASN A 91 -22.88 -2.08 -7.07
N SER A 92 -23.99 -2.80 -7.06
CA SER A 92 -24.18 -4.05 -7.80
C SER A 92 -23.87 -3.89 -9.30
N ASP A 93 -23.11 -4.82 -9.86
CA ASP A 93 -22.84 -4.88 -11.29
C ASP A 93 -23.99 -5.56 -12.02
N PRO A 94 -24.72 -4.84 -12.88
CA PRO A 94 -25.86 -5.43 -13.61
C PRO A 94 -25.45 -6.47 -14.66
N GLN A 95 -24.17 -6.54 -15.03
CA GLN A 95 -23.65 -7.54 -15.97
C GLN A 95 -23.15 -8.81 -15.28
N SER A 96 -22.99 -8.79 -13.97
CA SER A 96 -22.59 -9.94 -13.16
C SER A 96 -23.80 -10.72 -12.70
N LEU A 97 -23.77 -12.06 -12.78
CA LEU A 97 -24.84 -12.93 -12.29
C LEU A 97 -25.15 -12.75 -10.79
N THR A 98 -24.14 -12.40 -10.02
CA THR A 98 -24.23 -12.20 -8.57
C THR A 98 -24.26 -10.73 -8.18
N GLY A 99 -24.02 -9.82 -9.12
CA GLY A 99 -23.80 -8.39 -8.85
C GLY A 99 -22.43 -8.08 -8.27
N ALA A 100 -21.55 -9.08 -8.11
CA ALA A 100 -20.22 -8.91 -7.55
C ALA A 100 -19.22 -8.37 -8.59
N LYS A 101 -18.23 -7.62 -8.13
CA LYS A 101 -17.05 -7.16 -8.89
C LYS A 101 -15.78 -7.80 -8.33
N GLY A 102 -14.66 -7.75 -9.09
CA GLY A 102 -13.37 -8.23 -8.62
C GLY A 102 -12.80 -7.42 -7.45
N ILE A 103 -12.10 -8.08 -6.54
CA ILE A 103 -11.41 -7.44 -5.40
C ILE A 103 -9.98 -7.97 -5.19
N GLY A 104 -9.47 -8.83 -6.07
CA GLY A 104 -8.15 -9.45 -5.89
C GLY A 104 -6.99 -8.46 -5.90
N GLU A 105 -6.96 -7.53 -6.85
CA GLU A 105 -5.84 -6.60 -7.07
C GLU A 105 -6.10 -5.15 -6.66
N PRO A 106 -7.34 -4.60 -6.74
CA PRO A 106 -7.58 -3.17 -6.56
C PRO A 106 -7.06 -2.58 -5.25
N ALA A 107 -6.98 -3.38 -4.18
CA ALA A 107 -6.47 -2.91 -2.89
C ALA A 107 -4.95 -2.64 -2.90
N LEU A 108 -4.21 -3.36 -3.75
CA LEU A 108 -2.77 -3.21 -3.92
C LEU A 108 -2.41 -1.96 -4.73
N GLU A 109 -3.20 -1.63 -5.76
CA GLU A 109 -2.79 -0.69 -6.82
C GLU A 109 -2.63 0.75 -6.32
N ILE A 110 -3.50 1.22 -5.43
CA ILE A 110 -3.58 2.65 -5.08
C ILE A 110 -2.96 3.01 -3.73
N ILE A 111 -2.47 2.04 -2.95
CA ILE A 111 -1.87 2.34 -1.64
C ILE A 111 -0.51 3.04 -1.77
N ALA A 112 0.32 2.66 -2.75
CA ALA A 112 1.62 3.29 -2.95
C ALA A 112 1.51 4.80 -3.26
N PRO A 113 0.66 5.26 -4.20
CA PRO A 113 0.43 6.69 -4.40
C PRO A 113 -0.23 7.39 -3.20
N ALA A 114 -1.09 6.72 -2.43
CA ALA A 114 -1.64 7.28 -1.20
C ALA A 114 -0.54 7.56 -0.17
N ILE A 115 0.38 6.61 0.05
CA ILE A 115 1.55 6.78 0.91
C ILE A 115 2.46 7.91 0.39
N ALA A 116 2.75 7.94 -0.91
CA ALA A 116 3.60 8.99 -1.51
C ALA A 116 3.00 10.40 -1.32
N ASN A 117 1.68 10.53 -1.42
CA ASN A 117 0.97 11.79 -1.16
C ASN A 117 1.03 12.17 0.33
N ALA A 118 0.87 11.21 1.24
CA ALA A 118 0.98 11.45 2.68
C ALA A 118 2.40 11.87 3.07
N VAL A 119 3.44 11.25 2.48
CA VAL A 119 4.84 11.65 2.66
C VAL A 119 5.09 13.07 2.16
N PHE A 120 4.59 13.40 0.98
CA PHE A 120 4.67 14.77 0.46
C PHE A 120 3.98 15.78 1.39
N ASN A 121 2.80 15.45 1.89
CA ASN A 121 2.06 16.31 2.83
C ASN A 121 2.85 16.55 4.14
N ALA A 122 3.55 15.51 4.62
CA ALA A 122 4.32 15.59 5.85
C ALA A 122 5.66 16.31 5.70
N THR A 123 6.27 16.28 4.50
CA THR A 123 7.67 16.70 4.29
C THR A 123 7.87 17.79 3.25
N GLY A 124 6.91 18.00 2.35
CA GLY A 124 7.08 18.82 1.15
C GLY A 124 7.90 18.15 0.04
N ILE A 125 8.45 16.93 0.27
CA ILE A 125 9.32 16.23 -0.67
C ILE A 125 8.50 15.28 -1.54
N ARG A 126 8.58 15.44 -2.87
CA ARG A 126 7.90 14.58 -3.83
C ARG A 126 8.80 13.44 -4.30
N CYS A 127 8.66 12.26 -3.67
CA CYS A 127 9.32 11.05 -4.13
C CYS A 127 8.73 10.57 -5.47
N LYS A 128 9.59 10.25 -6.45
CA LYS A 128 9.21 9.80 -7.80
C LYS A 128 9.71 8.38 -8.11
N LYS A 129 10.37 7.73 -7.17
CA LYS A 129 10.92 6.37 -7.30
C LYS A 129 10.51 5.55 -6.09
N MET A 130 10.15 4.29 -6.30
CA MET A 130 9.94 3.30 -5.25
C MET A 130 11.17 2.38 -5.13
N PRO A 131 11.44 1.87 -3.94
CA PRO A 131 10.78 2.22 -2.68
C PRO A 131 11.07 3.67 -2.28
N LEU A 132 10.07 4.33 -1.66
CA LEU A 132 10.17 5.74 -1.26
C LEU A 132 11.31 5.91 -0.25
N ARG A 133 12.18 6.88 -0.50
CA ARG A 133 13.33 7.21 0.35
C ARG A 133 13.36 8.72 0.58
N ILE A 134 13.61 9.12 1.81
CA ILE A 134 13.79 10.52 2.21
C ILE A 134 15.21 10.68 2.78
N ASP A 135 15.98 11.59 2.21
CA ASP A 135 17.25 12.00 2.82
C ASP A 135 16.92 12.90 4.03
N PRO A 136 17.35 12.53 5.25
CA PRO A 136 17.11 13.36 6.43
C PRO A 136 17.67 14.77 6.31
N LYS A 137 18.67 15.01 5.46
CA LYS A 137 19.20 16.35 5.18
C LYS A 137 18.21 17.28 4.48
N GLU A 138 17.23 16.71 3.76
CA GLU A 138 16.16 17.46 3.10
C GLU A 138 15.01 17.84 4.07
N LEU A 139 15.04 17.30 5.31
CA LEU A 139 14.03 17.54 6.35
C LEU A 139 14.41 18.65 7.35
N SER A 140 15.49 19.36 7.09
CA SER A 140 16.02 20.43 7.96
C SER A 140 15.22 21.74 7.83
#